data_81fe51085d8015e83c7992d04575394c
#
_entry.id   81fe51085d8015e83c7992d04575394c
#
_cell.length_a   1.000
_cell.length_b   1.000
_cell.length_c   1.000
_cell.angle_alpha   90.00
_cell.angle_beta   90.00
_cell.angle_gamma   90.00
#
_symmetry.space_group_name_H-M   'P 1'
#
loop_
_entity.id
_entity.type
_entity.pdbx_description
1 polymer ?
#
loop_
_entity_poly.entity_id
_entity_poly.type
_entity_poly.pdbx_seq_one_letter_code
_entity_poly.pdbx_strand_id
1 'polypeptide(L)'
;MKRTGWLCLMGLMFAGPAMAACSVVTTAPASFGPISSMGVRTAVQASSTTNSGLSCTSALISLLVSTDHFYATITSSKTGMVGPTGDVIGYTIYGNNTTSFPITRGAQFDFGGAGGIAQSFGLIAGPGAKTLPLYVSSITGSNVAAGLYTETLSIAWSWNYCSGIGIGGICAGRDIGSGTASLTVSMTVTNDCQITAPNISFGSAPVISGFTAVTGQTISISCTKGSAYNVGLSDGQNAVSVGGRRRMISGSNYLAYDIFKSAGTTRWGSVGAARRDSSTAEINPGNGLGIGSQVFNYNARIYTDQATPPGGTYLDNVVLDVGF
;
A
#
# COMPACT_ATOMS: atom_id res chain seq x y z
N MET A 1 -62.22 -57.27 36.95
CA MET A 1 -61.54 -56.47 37.94
C MET A 1 -60.03 -56.72 37.83
N LYS A 2 -59.29 -55.82 37.26
CA LYS A 2 -57.81 -55.59 37.47
C LYS A 2 -57.42 -54.29 36.73
N ARG A 3 -57.19 -53.23 37.50
CA ARG A 3 -56.65 -51.93 37.03
C ARG A 3 -55.13 -52.06 36.85
N THR A 4 -54.67 -51.81 35.66
CA THR A 4 -53.25 -51.66 35.39
C THR A 4 -52.95 -50.18 35.19
N GLY A 5 -52.26 -49.62 36.19
CA GLY A 5 -51.82 -48.22 36.17
C GLY A 5 -50.57 -48.09 35.27
N TRP A 6 -50.61 -47.14 34.30
CA TRP A 6 -49.52 -46.78 33.44
C TRP A 6 -48.77 -45.59 34.06
N LEU A 7 -47.58 -45.85 34.59
CA LEU A 7 -46.64 -44.82 35.04
C LEU A 7 -45.99 -44.22 33.76
N CYS A 8 -46.38 -42.99 33.39
CA CYS A 8 -45.61 -42.17 32.47
C CYS A 8 -44.37 -41.60 33.18
N LEU A 9 -43.22 -42.18 32.93
CA LEU A 9 -41.95 -41.62 33.36
C LEU A 9 -41.60 -40.44 32.45
N MET A 10 -41.88 -39.22 32.90
CA MET A 10 -41.51 -37.97 32.24
C MET A 10 -40.01 -37.76 32.44
N GLY A 11 -39.18 -38.17 31.46
CA GLY A 11 -37.77 -37.85 31.40
C GLY A 11 -37.58 -36.36 31.17
N LEU A 12 -37.26 -35.60 32.22
CA LEU A 12 -36.72 -34.24 32.06
C LEU A 12 -35.38 -34.35 31.37
N MET A 13 -35.36 -34.07 30.06
CA MET A 13 -34.11 -33.72 29.39
C MET A 13 -33.61 -32.38 29.94
N PHE A 14 -32.62 -32.41 30.82
CA PHE A 14 -31.82 -31.25 31.14
C PHE A 14 -31.03 -30.89 29.89
N ALA A 15 -31.56 -30.04 29.02
CA ALA A 15 -30.75 -29.28 28.08
C ALA A 15 -29.90 -28.35 28.94
N GLY A 16 -28.64 -28.72 29.15
CA GLY A 16 -27.69 -27.84 29.78
C GLY A 16 -27.67 -26.50 29.01
N PRO A 17 -27.63 -25.36 29.69
CA PRO A 17 -27.51 -24.07 29.02
C PRO A 17 -26.29 -24.11 28.14
N ALA A 18 -26.43 -23.81 26.86
CA ALA A 18 -25.30 -23.54 26.00
C ALA A 18 -24.58 -22.29 26.56
N MET A 19 -23.52 -22.51 27.30
CA MET A 19 -22.72 -21.44 27.90
C MET A 19 -22.06 -20.66 26.75
N ALA A 20 -22.34 -19.37 26.71
CA ALA A 20 -21.59 -18.46 25.85
C ALA A 20 -20.11 -18.52 26.26
N ALA A 21 -19.21 -18.63 25.30
CA ALA A 21 -17.79 -18.83 25.57
C ALA A 21 -16.95 -18.06 24.55
N CYS A 22 -15.82 -17.53 25.00
CA CYS A 22 -14.77 -17.07 24.10
C CYS A 22 -13.82 -18.21 23.72
N SER A 23 -13.30 -18.12 22.50
CA SER A 23 -12.28 -19.03 22.01
C SER A 23 -11.34 -18.29 21.08
N VAL A 24 -10.07 -18.74 21.05
CA VAL A 24 -9.12 -18.28 20.04
C VAL A 24 -9.44 -18.95 18.70
N VAL A 25 -9.53 -18.13 17.66
CA VAL A 25 -9.82 -18.57 16.30
C VAL A 25 -8.71 -18.12 15.33
N THR A 26 -8.66 -18.74 14.16
CA THR A 26 -7.71 -18.34 13.10
C THR A 26 -7.97 -16.90 12.68
N THR A 27 -6.90 -16.09 12.62
CA THR A 27 -6.95 -14.72 12.11
C THR A 27 -6.99 -14.72 10.57
N ALA A 28 -7.58 -13.68 9.99
CA ALA A 28 -7.34 -13.35 8.58
C ALA A 28 -6.15 -12.37 8.49
N PRO A 29 -5.31 -12.45 7.43
CA PRO A 29 -4.21 -11.50 7.27
C PRO A 29 -4.69 -10.05 7.19
N ALA A 30 -3.99 -9.13 7.83
CA ALA A 30 -4.17 -7.70 7.65
C ALA A 30 -3.36 -7.29 6.41
N SER A 31 -4.01 -7.13 5.26
CA SER A 31 -3.35 -6.83 4.01
C SER A 31 -3.61 -5.40 3.56
N PHE A 32 -2.54 -4.69 3.19
CA PHE A 32 -2.62 -3.38 2.54
C PHE A 32 -2.79 -3.49 1.01
N GLY A 33 -2.59 -4.69 0.44
CA GLY A 33 -2.58 -4.89 -1.00
C GLY A 33 -1.31 -4.35 -1.69
N PRO A 34 -1.37 -4.11 -3.02
CA PRO A 34 -0.27 -3.52 -3.77
C PRO A 34 -0.30 -1.98 -3.64
N ILE A 35 0.81 -1.40 -3.19
CA ILE A 35 1.01 0.04 -3.03
C ILE A 35 2.32 0.42 -3.71
N SER A 36 2.35 1.54 -4.45
CA SER A 36 3.60 2.02 -5.04
C SER A 36 4.58 2.49 -3.96
N SER A 37 5.89 2.38 -4.22
CA SER A 37 6.93 2.83 -3.28
C SER A 37 6.77 4.31 -2.88
N MET A 38 6.29 5.14 -3.79
CA MET A 38 5.97 6.54 -3.50
C MET A 38 4.73 6.67 -2.63
N GLY A 39 3.70 5.86 -2.87
CA GLY A 39 2.50 5.79 -2.02
C GLY A 39 2.84 5.43 -0.58
N VAL A 40 3.72 4.44 -0.37
CA VAL A 40 4.21 4.08 0.97
C VAL A 40 4.93 5.24 1.66
N ARG A 41 5.69 6.02 0.92
CA ARG A 41 6.45 7.15 1.46
C ARG A 41 5.57 8.37 1.77
N THR A 42 4.58 8.65 0.96
CA THR A 42 3.88 9.94 0.97
C THR A 42 2.49 9.92 1.58
N ALA A 43 1.85 8.75 1.67
CA ALA A 43 0.49 8.64 2.15
C ALA A 43 0.32 7.49 3.14
N VAL A 44 -0.50 7.73 4.17
CA VAL A 44 -0.93 6.68 5.11
C VAL A 44 -1.83 5.70 4.35
N GLN A 45 -1.54 4.42 4.47
CA GLN A 45 -2.34 3.34 3.90
C GLN A 45 -3.10 2.62 5.02
N ALA A 46 -4.35 2.29 4.79
CA ALA A 46 -5.15 1.44 5.67
C ALA A 46 -5.17 0.01 5.15
N SER A 47 -5.04 -0.97 6.05
CA SER A 47 -5.19 -2.38 5.68
C SER A 47 -6.66 -2.77 5.48
N SER A 48 -6.89 -3.95 4.93
CA SER A 48 -8.16 -4.64 5.13
C SER A 48 -8.41 -4.86 6.62
N THR A 49 -9.67 -4.76 7.04
CA THR A 49 -10.06 -5.11 8.41
C THR A 49 -9.82 -6.60 8.63
N THR A 50 -9.20 -6.94 9.75
CA THR A 50 -8.96 -8.33 10.14
C THR A 50 -9.58 -8.63 11.49
N ASN A 51 -9.76 -9.92 11.81
CA ASN A 51 -10.12 -10.34 13.15
C ASN A 51 -8.87 -10.46 14.03
N SER A 52 -9.03 -10.19 15.32
CA SER A 52 -7.93 -10.26 16.31
C SER A 52 -7.61 -11.66 16.79
N GLY A 53 -8.32 -12.68 16.27
CA GLY A 53 -8.19 -14.06 16.72
C GLY A 53 -8.97 -14.38 18.00
N LEU A 54 -9.76 -13.48 18.55
CA LEU A 54 -10.70 -13.78 19.65
C LEU A 54 -12.13 -13.76 19.12
N SER A 55 -12.86 -14.84 19.32
CA SER A 55 -14.29 -14.98 19.00
C SER A 55 -15.06 -15.29 20.28
N CYS A 56 -16.11 -14.53 20.53
CA CYS A 56 -16.98 -14.72 21.69
C CYS A 56 -18.44 -14.91 21.27
N THR A 57 -19.14 -15.76 21.98
CA THR A 57 -20.60 -15.87 21.92
C THR A 57 -21.18 -15.25 23.17
N SER A 58 -22.23 -14.43 23.05
CA SER A 58 -22.94 -13.90 24.21
C SER A 58 -24.34 -14.49 24.33
N ALA A 59 -24.82 -14.62 25.56
CA ALA A 59 -26.25 -14.82 25.83
C ALA A 59 -27.01 -13.53 25.47
N LEU A 60 -28.32 -13.65 25.24
CA LEU A 60 -29.20 -12.61 24.70
C LEU A 60 -29.25 -11.27 25.49
N ILE A 61 -28.72 -11.19 26.69
CA ILE A 61 -28.72 -9.99 27.53
C ILE A 61 -27.44 -9.98 28.38
N SER A 62 -26.31 -9.56 27.79
CA SER A 62 -25.12 -9.24 28.57
C SER A 62 -24.81 -7.75 28.39
N LEU A 63 -25.18 -6.94 29.38
CA LEU A 63 -24.59 -5.63 29.57
C LEU A 63 -23.20 -5.85 30.20
N LEU A 64 -22.15 -5.30 29.60
CA LEU A 64 -20.80 -5.34 30.18
C LEU A 64 -20.89 -4.79 31.62
N VAL A 65 -20.50 -5.60 32.58
CA VAL A 65 -20.35 -5.16 33.97
C VAL A 65 -18.94 -4.58 34.15
N SER A 66 -18.77 -3.66 35.09
CA SER A 66 -17.52 -2.93 35.30
C SER A 66 -16.27 -3.80 35.55
N THR A 67 -16.47 -5.08 35.80
CA THR A 67 -15.40 -6.08 36.02
C THR A 67 -15.06 -6.88 34.77
N ASP A 68 -15.81 -6.69 33.67
CA ASP A 68 -15.57 -7.42 32.42
C ASP A 68 -14.40 -6.81 31.68
N HIS A 69 -13.50 -7.67 31.19
CA HIS A 69 -12.35 -7.25 30.41
C HIS A 69 -11.98 -8.28 29.35
N PHE A 70 -11.38 -7.75 28.26
CA PHE A 70 -10.79 -8.51 27.17
C PHE A 70 -9.41 -7.94 26.90
N TYR A 71 -8.42 -8.45 27.62
CA TYR A 71 -7.04 -7.98 27.50
C TYR A 71 -6.34 -8.64 26.33
N ALA A 72 -5.65 -7.83 25.53
CA ALA A 72 -4.72 -8.30 24.53
C ALA A 72 -3.34 -7.70 24.73
N THR A 73 -2.30 -8.52 24.62
CA THR A 73 -0.91 -8.07 24.49
C THR A 73 -0.36 -8.51 23.16
N ILE A 74 -0.05 -7.52 22.27
CA ILE A 74 0.44 -7.76 20.92
C ILE A 74 1.95 -7.63 20.90
N THR A 75 2.66 -8.69 20.51
CA THR A 75 4.12 -8.72 20.47
C THR A 75 4.63 -9.18 19.10
N SER A 76 5.86 -8.78 18.78
CA SER A 76 6.63 -9.27 17.66
C SER A 76 8.11 -9.10 17.93
N SER A 77 8.95 -9.91 17.27
CA SER A 77 10.40 -9.72 17.25
C SER A 77 10.88 -8.62 16.31
N LYS A 78 9.96 -8.04 15.51
CA LYS A 78 10.25 -7.01 14.50
C LYS A 78 9.58 -5.69 14.89
N THR A 79 10.07 -4.58 14.32
CA THR A 79 9.54 -3.23 14.54
C THR A 79 8.51 -2.81 13.48
N GLY A 80 8.33 -3.63 12.44
CA GLY A 80 7.43 -3.40 11.33
C GLY A 80 7.48 -4.52 10.30
N MET A 81 6.77 -4.37 9.19
CA MET A 81 6.82 -5.31 8.06
C MET A 81 8.20 -5.24 7.41
N VAL A 82 8.87 -6.37 7.26
CA VAL A 82 10.22 -6.48 6.68
C VAL A 82 10.11 -7.03 5.27
N GLY A 83 10.79 -6.37 4.33
CA GLY A 83 10.86 -6.74 2.92
C GLY A 83 12.10 -7.56 2.55
N PRO A 84 12.23 -7.93 1.27
CA PRO A 84 13.31 -8.81 0.80
C PRO A 84 14.72 -8.22 0.94
N THR A 85 14.84 -6.90 0.97
CA THR A 85 16.12 -6.19 1.13
C THR A 85 16.44 -5.84 2.58
N GLY A 86 15.60 -6.24 3.54
CA GLY A 86 15.71 -5.88 4.95
C GLY A 86 15.12 -4.50 5.29
N ASP A 87 14.59 -3.79 4.31
CA ASP A 87 13.86 -2.54 4.55
C ASP A 87 12.62 -2.79 5.41
N VAL A 88 12.23 -1.80 6.21
CA VAL A 88 11.12 -1.91 7.15
C VAL A 88 10.05 -0.86 6.85
N ILE A 89 8.79 -1.29 6.82
CA ILE A 89 7.62 -0.40 6.78
C ILE A 89 6.96 -0.41 8.15
N GLY A 90 6.99 0.75 8.82
CA GLY A 90 6.32 0.95 10.10
C GLY A 90 4.80 1.02 9.94
N TYR A 91 4.07 0.62 10.97
CA TYR A 91 2.61 0.76 11.03
C TYR A 91 2.12 0.80 12.47
N THR A 92 0.91 1.32 12.66
CA THR A 92 0.21 1.37 13.94
C THR A 92 -1.01 0.46 13.90
N ILE A 93 -1.27 -0.24 15.01
CA ILE A 93 -2.43 -1.10 15.21
C ILE A 93 -3.46 -0.33 16.03
N TYR A 94 -4.73 -0.44 15.67
CA TYR A 94 -5.83 0.22 16.35
C TYR A 94 -6.94 -0.75 16.71
N GLY A 95 -7.59 -0.50 17.82
CA GLY A 95 -8.76 -1.24 18.26
C GLY A 95 -10.07 -0.78 17.59
N ASN A 96 -10.05 0.32 16.83
CA ASN A 96 -11.22 0.87 16.14
C ASN A 96 -10.88 1.47 14.77
N ASN A 97 -11.89 1.64 13.92
CA ASN A 97 -11.75 2.15 12.56
C ASN A 97 -11.50 3.67 12.48
N THR A 98 -11.73 4.41 13.56
CA THR A 98 -11.49 5.85 13.61
C THR A 98 -10.06 6.20 14.01
N THR A 99 -9.21 5.19 14.23
CA THR A 99 -7.80 5.35 14.64
C THR A 99 -7.59 6.13 15.95
N SER A 100 -8.65 6.21 16.79
CA SER A 100 -8.61 6.93 18.07
C SER A 100 -7.98 6.11 19.20
N PHE A 101 -7.88 4.78 19.05
CA PHE A 101 -7.40 3.86 20.08
C PHE A 101 -6.19 3.06 19.58
N PRO A 102 -4.98 3.68 19.56
CA PRO A 102 -3.76 2.98 19.20
C PRO A 102 -3.38 1.94 20.25
N ILE A 103 -2.95 0.78 19.77
CA ILE A 103 -2.47 -0.32 20.61
C ILE A 103 -0.95 -0.28 20.64
N THR A 104 -0.38 -0.08 21.81
CA THR A 104 1.07 -0.11 22.02
C THR A 104 1.55 -1.56 22.07
N ARG A 105 2.52 -1.92 21.26
CA ARG A 105 3.14 -3.26 21.26
C ARG A 105 3.80 -3.55 22.61
N GLY A 106 3.60 -4.76 23.10
CA GLY A 106 4.11 -5.20 24.40
C GLY A 106 3.33 -4.71 25.60
N ALA A 107 2.46 -3.71 25.46
CA ALA A 107 1.56 -3.26 26.50
C ALA A 107 0.23 -4.01 26.45
N GLN A 108 -0.38 -4.21 27.61
CA GLN A 108 -1.72 -4.77 27.71
C GLN A 108 -2.74 -3.71 27.27
N PHE A 109 -3.67 -4.08 26.42
CA PHE A 109 -4.75 -3.25 25.92
C PHE A 109 -6.09 -3.91 26.29
N ASP A 110 -7.02 -3.12 26.85
CA ASP A 110 -8.35 -3.60 27.22
C ASP A 110 -9.39 -3.22 26.15
N PHE A 111 -9.89 -4.20 25.45
CA PHE A 111 -10.98 -4.01 24.47
C PHE A 111 -12.36 -3.85 25.15
N GLY A 112 -12.51 -4.21 26.42
CA GLY A 112 -13.74 -4.08 27.20
C GLY A 112 -13.83 -2.83 28.07
N GLY A 113 -12.74 -2.06 28.18
CA GLY A 113 -12.63 -0.92 29.09
C GLY A 113 -13.54 0.26 28.73
N ALA A 114 -13.78 1.13 29.70
CA ALA A 114 -14.65 2.31 29.63
C ALA A 114 -14.19 3.39 28.59
N GLY A 115 -13.07 3.20 27.94
CA GLY A 115 -12.45 4.13 27.00
C GLY A 115 -13.01 4.13 25.56
N GLY A 116 -14.19 3.57 25.30
CA GLY A 116 -14.87 3.79 24.03
C GLY A 116 -14.93 2.62 23.06
N ILE A 117 -14.17 1.55 23.20
CA ILE A 117 -14.34 0.36 22.35
C ILE A 117 -15.55 -0.45 22.85
N ALA A 118 -15.88 -0.39 24.13
CA ALA A 118 -17.07 -1.01 24.70
C ALA A 118 -18.37 -0.59 23.98
N GLN A 119 -18.45 0.60 23.40
CA GLN A 119 -19.60 1.02 22.61
C GLN A 119 -19.59 0.44 21.18
N SER A 120 -18.43 0.10 20.63
CA SER A 120 -18.31 -0.71 19.41
C SER A 120 -18.66 -2.19 19.68
N PHE A 121 -18.71 -2.59 20.93
CA PHE A 121 -19.15 -3.91 21.41
C PHE A 121 -20.68 -4.15 21.39
N GLY A 122 -21.49 -3.25 20.92
CA GLY A 122 -22.79 -3.63 20.34
C GLY A 122 -22.65 -4.80 19.36
N LEU A 123 -21.44 -5.08 18.95
CA LEU A 123 -21.01 -6.26 18.20
C LEU A 123 -21.04 -7.57 19.02
N ILE A 124 -20.88 -7.55 20.33
CA ILE A 124 -20.90 -8.78 21.15
C ILE A 124 -22.32 -9.04 21.72
N ALA A 125 -23.17 -8.03 21.77
CA ALA A 125 -24.56 -8.20 22.15
C ALA A 125 -25.38 -8.75 20.97
N GLY A 126 -25.81 -10.02 21.06
CA GLY A 126 -26.67 -10.67 20.06
C GLY A 126 -26.26 -12.13 19.80
N PRO A 127 -27.17 -12.93 19.22
CA PRO A 127 -26.92 -14.33 18.97
C PRO A 127 -25.80 -14.55 17.96
N GLY A 128 -24.95 -15.55 18.22
CA GLY A 128 -23.88 -15.99 17.33
C GLY A 128 -22.49 -15.56 17.78
N ALA A 129 -21.49 -16.26 17.26
CA ALA A 129 -20.09 -15.97 17.50
C ALA A 129 -19.65 -14.71 16.76
N LYS A 130 -18.99 -13.79 17.45
CA LYS A 130 -18.45 -12.55 16.89
C LYS A 130 -16.97 -12.42 17.19
N THR A 131 -16.21 -11.97 16.21
CA THR A 131 -14.78 -11.73 16.34
C THR A 131 -14.51 -10.26 16.57
N LEU A 132 -13.49 -9.96 17.42
CA LEU A 132 -13.02 -8.60 17.60
C LEU A 132 -12.20 -8.15 16.39
N PRO A 133 -12.49 -6.99 15.79
CA PRO A 133 -11.72 -6.48 14.67
C PRO A 133 -10.42 -5.83 15.13
N LEU A 134 -9.40 -5.84 14.26
CA LEU A 134 -8.21 -5.01 14.34
C LEU A 134 -8.08 -4.19 13.06
N TYR A 135 -7.52 -3.00 13.20
CA TYR A 135 -7.29 -2.05 12.13
C TYR A 135 -5.81 -1.69 12.12
N VAL A 136 -5.22 -1.61 10.93
CA VAL A 136 -3.79 -1.33 10.77
C VAL A 136 -3.60 -0.21 9.77
N SER A 137 -2.76 0.77 10.13
CA SER A 137 -2.42 1.89 9.24
C SER A 137 -0.90 2.04 9.14
N SER A 138 -0.38 2.19 7.91
CA SER A 138 1.04 2.41 7.69
C SER A 138 1.49 3.78 8.20
N ILE A 139 2.79 3.90 8.50
CA ILE A 139 3.45 5.16 8.80
C ILE A 139 4.18 5.62 7.53
N THR A 140 4.03 6.90 7.17
CA THR A 140 4.70 7.51 6.01
C THR A 140 6.21 7.65 6.22
N GLY A 141 6.95 7.94 5.14
CA GLY A 141 8.37 8.26 5.19
C GLY A 141 9.31 7.10 4.89
N SER A 142 8.82 5.86 4.78
CA SER A 142 9.66 4.70 4.47
C SER A 142 10.19 4.75 3.03
N ASN A 143 11.52 4.75 2.88
CA ASN A 143 12.20 4.60 1.58
C ASN A 143 12.56 3.13 1.36
N VAL A 144 11.77 2.43 0.58
CA VAL A 144 11.80 0.97 0.50
C VAL A 144 11.91 0.47 -0.95
N ALA A 145 12.50 -0.71 -1.12
CA ALA A 145 12.54 -1.43 -2.39
C ALA A 145 11.18 -2.07 -2.70
N ALA A 146 10.95 -2.42 -3.96
CA ALA A 146 9.79 -3.20 -4.36
C ALA A 146 9.87 -4.64 -3.82
N GLY A 147 8.72 -5.22 -3.48
CA GLY A 147 8.63 -6.59 -3.00
C GLY A 147 7.53 -6.80 -1.95
N LEU A 148 7.44 -8.00 -1.43
CA LEU A 148 6.49 -8.37 -0.38
C LEU A 148 7.09 -8.06 0.99
N TYR A 149 6.40 -7.27 1.78
CA TYR A 149 6.71 -6.90 3.17
C TYR A 149 5.77 -7.63 4.10
N THR A 150 6.31 -8.29 5.12
CA THR A 150 5.52 -9.08 6.06
C THR A 150 6.02 -8.97 7.49
N GLU A 151 5.08 -9.07 8.42
CA GLU A 151 5.34 -9.26 9.84
C GLU A 151 4.30 -10.22 10.42
N THR A 152 4.73 -11.09 11.33
CA THR A 152 3.83 -11.93 12.11
C THR A 152 3.80 -11.43 13.55
N LEU A 153 2.59 -11.14 14.01
CA LEU A 153 2.31 -10.71 15.38
C LEU A 153 1.78 -11.87 16.18
N SER A 154 2.18 -11.95 17.45
CA SER A 154 1.57 -12.81 18.45
C SER A 154 0.63 -11.97 19.32
N ILE A 155 -0.61 -12.40 19.46
CA ILE A 155 -1.65 -11.73 20.25
C ILE A 155 -2.01 -12.64 21.41
N ALA A 156 -1.52 -12.33 22.60
CA ALA A 156 -1.87 -13.04 23.82
C ALA A 156 -3.15 -12.45 24.40
N TRP A 157 -4.21 -13.27 24.44
CA TRP A 157 -5.52 -12.92 24.97
C TRP A 157 -5.69 -13.40 26.40
N SER A 158 -6.41 -12.60 27.21
CA SER A 158 -6.96 -12.98 28.51
C SER A 158 -8.31 -12.30 28.68
N TRP A 159 -9.35 -13.07 28.99
CA TRP A 159 -10.69 -12.55 29.16
C TRP A 159 -11.35 -13.03 30.44
N ASN A 160 -12.22 -12.17 30.96
CA ASN A 160 -13.10 -12.45 32.05
C ASN A 160 -14.35 -11.59 31.86
N TYR A 161 -15.46 -12.20 31.47
CA TYR A 161 -16.68 -11.47 31.19
C TYR A 161 -17.92 -12.24 31.58
N CYS A 162 -19.03 -11.52 31.77
CA CYS A 162 -20.30 -12.12 32.08
C CYS A 162 -20.96 -12.69 30.81
N SER A 163 -20.89 -13.99 30.65
CA SER A 163 -21.46 -14.70 29.50
C SER A 163 -22.95 -15.08 29.71
N GLY A 164 -23.42 -15.03 30.96
CA GLY A 164 -24.81 -15.34 31.35
C GLY A 164 -25.62 -14.07 31.61
N ILE A 165 -26.48 -14.12 32.63
CA ILE A 165 -27.36 -13.00 33.01
C ILE A 165 -26.64 -12.09 33.99
N GLY A 166 -26.41 -10.80 33.60
CA GLY A 166 -25.81 -9.77 34.46
C GLY A 166 -26.88 -8.72 34.85
N ILE A 167 -27.15 -8.55 36.14
CA ILE A 167 -28.03 -7.52 36.67
C ILE A 167 -27.37 -6.86 37.90
N GLY A 168 -27.25 -5.53 37.88
CA GLY A 168 -26.77 -4.76 39.03
C GLY A 168 -25.38 -5.11 39.53
N GLY A 169 -24.46 -5.52 38.63
CA GLY A 169 -23.08 -5.89 38.97
C GLY A 169 -22.91 -7.36 39.39
N ILE A 170 -23.96 -8.13 39.46
CA ILE A 170 -23.92 -9.57 39.74
C ILE A 170 -24.04 -10.34 38.43
N CYS A 171 -23.15 -11.32 38.22
CA CYS A 171 -23.12 -12.17 37.03
C CYS A 171 -23.39 -13.63 37.40
N ALA A 172 -24.39 -14.21 36.81
CA ALA A 172 -24.65 -15.64 36.84
C ALA A 172 -24.09 -16.28 35.56
N GLY A 173 -22.91 -16.83 35.62
CA GLY A 173 -22.18 -17.45 34.50
C GLY A 173 -21.09 -16.52 33.94
N ARG A 174 -19.87 -16.66 34.46
CA ARG A 174 -18.67 -15.99 33.92
C ARG A 174 -17.88 -16.95 33.06
N ASP A 175 -17.39 -16.41 31.94
CA ASP A 175 -16.38 -17.08 31.14
C ASP A 175 -15.02 -16.42 31.39
N ILE A 176 -14.06 -17.25 31.80
CA ILE A 176 -12.68 -16.84 32.12
C ILE A 176 -11.75 -17.73 31.32
N GLY A 177 -10.86 -17.10 30.55
CA GLY A 177 -9.92 -17.86 29.74
C GLY A 177 -8.75 -17.05 29.23
N SER A 178 -7.86 -17.73 28.53
CA SER A 178 -6.72 -17.14 27.85
C SER A 178 -6.34 -17.97 26.62
N GLY A 179 -5.57 -17.37 25.72
CA GLY A 179 -5.04 -18.06 24.55
C GLY A 179 -4.20 -17.13 23.69
N THR A 180 -3.57 -17.68 22.66
CA THR A 180 -2.71 -16.92 21.75
C THR A 180 -3.15 -17.11 20.31
N ALA A 181 -3.32 -16.00 19.59
CA ALA A 181 -3.55 -15.94 18.16
C ALA A 181 -2.30 -15.43 17.43
N SER A 182 -2.16 -15.78 16.16
CA SER A 182 -1.10 -15.29 15.28
C SER A 182 -1.72 -14.49 14.14
N LEU A 183 -1.28 -13.24 13.95
CA LEU A 183 -1.78 -12.35 12.89
C LEU A 183 -0.64 -11.98 11.93
N THR A 184 -0.82 -12.23 10.64
CA THR A 184 0.11 -11.76 9.61
C THR A 184 -0.35 -10.39 9.09
N VAL A 185 0.58 -9.42 9.07
CA VAL A 185 0.42 -8.13 8.43
C VAL A 185 1.26 -8.12 7.17
N SER A 186 0.71 -7.66 6.04
CA SER A 186 1.41 -7.70 4.75
C SER A 186 1.11 -6.51 3.83
N MET A 187 2.10 -6.12 3.03
CA MET A 187 2.02 -5.11 1.97
C MET A 187 2.89 -5.53 0.80
N THR A 188 2.38 -5.41 -0.43
CA THR A 188 3.19 -5.56 -1.64
C THR A 188 3.58 -4.20 -2.15
N VAL A 189 4.88 -3.87 -2.15
CA VAL A 189 5.40 -2.62 -2.70
C VAL A 189 5.71 -2.82 -4.17
N THR A 190 5.15 -1.96 -5.04
CA THR A 190 5.41 -1.95 -6.48
C THR A 190 6.38 -0.87 -6.88
N ASN A 191 7.07 -1.07 -8.00
CA ASN A 191 7.93 -0.03 -8.58
C ASN A 191 7.11 1.19 -9.01
N ASP A 192 7.72 2.36 -8.84
CA ASP A 192 7.14 3.64 -9.22
C ASP A 192 8.25 4.66 -9.51
N CYS A 193 7.98 5.66 -10.35
CA CYS A 193 8.90 6.74 -10.68
C CYS A 193 8.18 8.09 -10.73
N GLN A 194 8.86 9.10 -10.25
CA GLN A 194 8.52 10.50 -10.49
C GLN A 194 9.48 11.08 -11.52
N ILE A 195 8.92 11.75 -12.54
CA ILE A 195 9.66 12.28 -13.67
C ILE A 195 9.46 13.79 -13.73
N THR A 196 10.55 14.52 -13.96
CA THR A 196 10.53 15.95 -14.27
C THR A 196 11.32 16.18 -15.54
N ALA A 197 10.64 16.63 -16.59
CA ALA A 197 11.25 16.95 -17.90
C ALA A 197 10.76 18.32 -18.39
N PRO A 198 11.64 19.22 -18.80
CA PRO A 198 11.27 20.50 -19.36
C PRO A 198 10.81 20.34 -20.81
N ASN A 199 10.02 21.30 -21.29
CA ASN A 199 9.74 21.43 -22.73
C ASN A 199 11.02 21.85 -23.48
N ILE A 200 11.15 21.37 -24.72
CA ILE A 200 12.23 21.75 -25.63
C ILE A 200 11.71 22.88 -26.53
N SER A 201 12.45 23.99 -26.60
CA SER A 201 12.17 25.08 -27.52
C SER A 201 13.40 25.38 -28.36
N PHE A 202 13.26 25.31 -29.67
CA PHE A 202 14.32 25.68 -30.62
C PHE A 202 14.36 27.19 -30.90
N GLY A 203 13.40 27.95 -30.37
CA GLY A 203 13.26 29.37 -30.63
C GLY A 203 12.72 29.65 -32.05
N SER A 204 13.19 30.74 -32.66
CA SER A 204 12.75 31.18 -34.00
C SER A 204 13.95 31.52 -34.87
N ALA A 205 13.93 31.10 -36.11
CA ALA A 205 14.98 31.44 -37.10
C ALA A 205 14.36 31.62 -38.51
N PRO A 206 14.86 32.50 -39.35
CA PRO A 206 14.35 32.74 -40.70
C PRO A 206 14.63 31.57 -41.65
N VAL A 207 15.67 30.81 -41.39
CA VAL A 207 16.14 29.65 -42.20
C VAL A 207 16.60 28.53 -41.30
N ILE A 208 16.62 27.29 -41.77
CA ILE A 208 16.98 26.10 -40.96
C ILE A 208 18.39 26.21 -40.40
N SER A 209 19.37 26.74 -41.17
CA SER A 209 20.74 26.92 -40.70
C SER A 209 20.90 27.95 -39.55
N GLY A 210 19.88 28.74 -39.29
CA GLY A 210 19.84 29.72 -38.19
C GLY A 210 19.43 29.14 -36.87
N PHE A 211 18.88 27.91 -36.84
CA PHE A 211 18.57 27.27 -35.54
C PHE A 211 19.84 26.76 -34.85
N THR A 212 19.96 27.07 -33.58
CA THR A 212 21.04 26.54 -32.75
C THR A 212 20.56 25.27 -32.04
N ALA A 213 21.48 24.37 -31.70
CA ALA A 213 21.17 23.22 -30.88
C ALA A 213 20.74 23.65 -29.47
N VAL A 214 19.71 23.00 -28.94
CA VAL A 214 19.31 23.15 -27.56
C VAL A 214 20.18 22.21 -26.72
N THR A 215 21.04 22.77 -25.89
CA THR A 215 22.06 22.03 -25.10
C THR A 215 21.84 22.22 -23.60
N GLY A 216 22.49 21.38 -22.80
CA GLY A 216 22.43 21.51 -21.34
C GLY A 216 21.08 21.20 -20.73
N GLN A 217 20.22 20.49 -21.46
CA GLN A 217 18.91 20.09 -20.97
C GLN A 217 19.01 18.82 -20.11
N THR A 218 18.10 18.69 -19.14
CA THR A 218 18.12 17.57 -18.21
C THR A 218 16.72 16.99 -18.01
N ILE A 219 16.67 15.68 -17.82
CA ILE A 219 15.52 14.95 -17.29
C ILE A 219 15.91 14.43 -15.91
N SER A 220 15.11 14.72 -14.90
CA SER A 220 15.30 14.24 -13.53
C SER A 220 14.28 13.15 -13.23
N ILE A 221 14.76 11.99 -12.75
CA ILE A 221 13.93 10.82 -12.48
C ILE A 221 14.26 10.29 -11.08
N SER A 222 13.23 10.09 -10.26
CA SER A 222 13.32 9.47 -8.95
C SER A 222 12.49 8.20 -8.95
N CYS A 223 13.15 7.03 -9.03
CA CYS A 223 12.49 5.72 -9.03
C CYS A 223 12.67 4.98 -7.72
N THR A 224 11.87 3.94 -7.51
CA THR A 224 11.91 3.03 -6.37
C THR A 224 13.32 2.62 -5.99
N LYS A 225 13.65 2.64 -4.70
CA LYS A 225 14.94 2.22 -4.15
C LYS A 225 15.34 0.84 -4.67
N GLY A 226 16.58 0.75 -5.17
CA GLY A 226 17.18 -0.50 -5.63
C GLY A 226 16.68 -1.01 -6.99
N SER A 227 15.69 -0.38 -7.63
CA SER A 227 15.20 -0.80 -8.94
C SER A 227 16.15 -0.36 -10.06
N ALA A 228 16.55 -1.30 -10.91
CA ALA A 228 17.15 -0.98 -12.20
C ALA A 228 16.02 -0.60 -13.17
N TYR A 229 16.22 0.44 -13.96
CA TYR A 229 15.24 0.89 -14.94
C TYR A 229 15.92 1.50 -16.16
N ASN A 230 15.16 1.66 -17.23
CA ASN A 230 15.61 2.34 -18.44
C ASN A 230 14.59 3.37 -18.89
N VAL A 231 15.06 4.41 -19.58
CA VAL A 231 14.29 5.59 -19.99
C VAL A 231 14.23 5.66 -21.49
N GLY A 232 13.03 5.70 -22.03
CA GLY A 232 12.76 5.84 -23.46
C GLY A 232 12.14 7.18 -23.81
N LEU A 233 12.40 7.64 -25.03
CA LEU A 233 11.71 8.79 -25.65
C LEU A 233 11.07 8.32 -26.94
N SER A 234 9.74 8.46 -27.07
CA SER A 234 9.01 8.09 -28.28
C SER A 234 9.54 8.84 -29.53
N ASP A 235 9.16 8.36 -30.69
CA ASP A 235 9.53 9.00 -31.96
C ASP A 235 8.70 10.27 -32.26
N GLY A 236 7.88 10.74 -31.30
CA GLY A 236 6.92 11.82 -31.52
C GLY A 236 5.68 11.35 -32.27
N GLN A 237 4.78 12.28 -32.56
CA GLN A 237 3.52 11.97 -33.26
C GLN A 237 3.66 11.91 -34.79
N ASN A 238 4.72 12.50 -35.35
CA ASN A 238 4.85 12.71 -36.79
C ASN A 238 6.15 12.16 -37.35
N ALA A 239 6.72 11.12 -36.74
CA ALA A 239 7.98 10.53 -37.21
C ALA A 239 7.88 10.01 -38.65
N VAL A 240 9.02 10.01 -39.35
CA VAL A 240 9.10 9.46 -40.71
C VAL A 240 8.76 7.98 -40.76
N SER A 241 9.23 7.25 -39.75
CA SER A 241 9.00 5.81 -39.54
C SER A 241 9.30 5.47 -38.08
N VAL A 242 9.00 4.25 -37.66
CA VAL A 242 9.41 3.74 -36.36
C VAL A 242 10.94 3.75 -36.27
N GLY A 243 11.47 4.40 -35.21
CA GLY A 243 12.90 4.61 -35.03
C GLY A 243 13.49 5.71 -35.94
N GLY A 244 12.67 6.33 -36.80
CA GLY A 244 13.07 7.39 -37.71
C GLY A 244 13.18 8.77 -37.05
N ARG A 245 13.56 9.77 -37.84
CA ARG A 245 13.66 11.16 -37.38
C ARG A 245 12.31 11.66 -36.87
N ARG A 246 12.33 12.34 -35.71
CA ARG A 246 11.18 13.10 -35.20
C ARG A 246 10.84 14.27 -36.09
N ARG A 247 9.58 14.63 -36.15
CA ARG A 247 9.14 15.80 -36.91
C ARG A 247 8.09 16.59 -36.15
N MET A 248 8.35 17.87 -35.98
CA MET A 248 7.33 18.83 -35.61
C MET A 248 6.45 19.13 -36.83
N ILE A 249 5.18 19.45 -36.61
CA ILE A 249 4.19 19.77 -37.67
C ILE A 249 3.64 21.17 -37.49
N SER A 250 3.38 21.86 -38.62
CA SER A 250 2.59 23.09 -38.74
C SER A 250 1.71 23.01 -39.97
N GLY A 251 0.39 22.83 -39.78
CA GLY A 251 -0.53 22.49 -40.89
C GLY A 251 -0.12 21.19 -41.58
N SER A 252 0.28 21.23 -42.83
CA SER A 252 0.77 20.08 -43.60
C SER A 252 2.31 20.02 -43.69
N ASN A 253 3.01 20.98 -43.11
CA ASN A 253 4.47 21.11 -43.22
C ASN A 253 5.18 20.49 -42.03
N TYR A 254 6.34 19.93 -42.32
CA TYR A 254 7.14 19.23 -41.27
C TYR A 254 8.51 19.88 -41.11
N LEU A 255 9.02 19.81 -39.86
CA LEU A 255 10.36 20.25 -39.52
C LEU A 255 11.02 19.10 -38.71
N ALA A 256 11.99 18.43 -39.32
CA ALA A 256 12.66 17.28 -38.73
C ALA A 256 13.70 17.72 -37.70
N TYR A 257 13.70 17.01 -36.57
CA TYR A 257 14.60 17.22 -35.45
C TYR A 257 14.90 15.90 -34.77
N ASP A 258 15.82 15.89 -33.81
CA ASP A 258 15.95 14.78 -32.89
C ASP A 258 16.50 15.21 -31.53
N ILE A 259 16.41 14.27 -30.58
CA ILE A 259 16.90 14.36 -29.20
C ILE A 259 18.02 13.34 -29.06
N PHE A 260 19.17 13.76 -28.52
CA PHE A 260 20.38 12.96 -28.45
C PHE A 260 20.83 12.81 -27.00
N LYS A 261 21.41 11.67 -26.69
CA LYS A 261 21.95 11.33 -25.36
C LYS A 261 23.12 12.25 -25.01
N SER A 262 23.10 12.79 -23.80
CA SER A 262 24.14 13.64 -23.25
C SER A 262 24.48 14.82 -24.18
N ALA A 263 25.75 15.16 -24.38
CA ALA A 263 26.21 16.15 -25.36
C ALA A 263 26.51 15.51 -26.73
N GLY A 264 26.18 14.24 -26.93
CA GLY A 264 26.58 13.46 -28.09
C GLY A 264 25.65 13.60 -29.31
N THR A 265 25.83 12.66 -30.25
CA THR A 265 25.03 12.54 -31.48
C THR A 265 24.22 11.22 -31.52
N THR A 266 24.33 10.39 -30.50
CA THR A 266 23.56 9.15 -30.40
C THR A 266 22.10 9.48 -30.06
N ARG A 267 21.21 9.10 -30.95
CA ARG A 267 19.77 9.34 -30.78
C ARG A 267 19.23 8.68 -29.50
N TRP A 268 18.43 9.42 -28.74
CA TRP A 268 17.67 8.87 -27.63
C TRP A 268 16.29 8.44 -28.10
N GLY A 269 16.02 7.14 -28.14
CA GLY A 269 14.77 6.54 -28.63
C GLY A 269 14.04 5.71 -27.60
N SER A 270 13.02 5.00 -28.04
CA SER A 270 12.10 4.24 -27.19
C SER A 270 12.39 2.75 -27.11
N VAL A 271 13.29 2.18 -27.96
CA VAL A 271 13.50 0.72 -28.06
C VAL A 271 14.97 0.34 -27.96
N GLY A 272 15.25 -0.80 -27.33
CA GLY A 272 16.56 -1.44 -27.29
C GLY A 272 17.67 -0.49 -26.84
N ALA A 273 18.81 -0.51 -27.52
CA ALA A 273 19.98 0.31 -27.22
C ALA A 273 19.76 1.82 -27.41
N ALA A 274 18.64 2.23 -28.03
CA ALA A 274 18.30 3.65 -28.13
C ALA A 274 17.76 4.21 -26.79
N ARG A 275 17.29 3.38 -25.86
CA ARG A 275 16.94 3.79 -24.49
C ARG A 275 18.19 4.14 -23.68
N ARG A 276 18.00 4.75 -22.52
CA ARG A 276 19.08 4.99 -21.54
C ARG A 276 18.81 4.20 -20.28
N ASP A 277 19.78 3.39 -19.89
CA ASP A 277 19.74 2.68 -18.61
C ASP A 277 20.02 3.64 -17.45
N SER A 278 19.43 3.37 -16.29
CA SER A 278 19.62 4.16 -15.06
C SER A 278 21.09 4.29 -14.65
N SER A 279 21.92 3.29 -15.00
CA SER A 279 23.37 3.32 -14.80
C SER A 279 24.11 4.33 -15.69
N THR A 280 23.46 4.91 -16.71
CA THR A 280 24.02 5.90 -17.63
C THR A 280 23.63 7.35 -17.30
N ALA A 281 22.97 7.58 -16.16
CA ALA A 281 22.67 8.93 -15.69
C ALA A 281 23.97 9.71 -15.40
N GLU A 282 23.97 11.00 -15.71
CA GLU A 282 25.16 11.87 -15.43
C GLU A 282 25.27 12.21 -13.94
N ILE A 283 24.14 12.22 -13.20
CA ILE A 283 24.14 12.41 -11.76
C ILE A 283 23.47 11.20 -11.12
N ASN A 284 24.11 10.64 -10.11
CA ASN A 284 23.67 9.46 -9.36
C ASN A 284 23.40 8.23 -10.24
N PRO A 285 24.35 7.80 -11.10
CA PRO A 285 24.19 6.61 -11.92
C PRO A 285 23.98 5.35 -11.07
N GLY A 286 23.22 4.38 -11.59
CA GLY A 286 22.94 3.11 -10.91
C GLY A 286 21.46 2.86 -10.71
N ASN A 287 21.14 2.03 -9.72
CA ASN A 287 19.74 1.72 -9.38
C ASN A 287 19.02 2.91 -8.76
N GLY A 288 17.70 2.89 -8.81
CA GLY A 288 16.85 3.90 -8.21
C GLY A 288 17.14 4.16 -6.73
N LEU A 289 17.07 5.40 -6.31
CA LEU A 289 17.41 5.83 -4.95
C LEU A 289 16.20 5.84 -4.01
N GLY A 290 14.98 5.82 -4.56
CA GLY A 290 13.73 6.07 -3.82
C GLY A 290 13.59 7.54 -3.41
N ILE A 291 14.63 8.11 -2.79
CA ILE A 291 14.74 9.53 -2.44
C ILE A 291 15.94 10.11 -3.19
N GLY A 292 15.75 11.26 -3.82
CA GLY A 292 16.73 11.88 -4.69
C GLY A 292 16.53 11.48 -6.16
N SER A 293 17.05 12.32 -7.04
CA SER A 293 16.89 12.17 -8.48
C SER A 293 18.16 11.69 -9.14
N GLN A 294 18.01 10.87 -10.17
CA GLN A 294 19.01 10.57 -11.18
C GLN A 294 18.77 11.53 -12.34
N VAL A 295 19.85 12.13 -12.86
CA VAL A 295 19.74 13.16 -13.89
C VAL A 295 20.34 12.67 -15.19
N PHE A 296 19.58 12.81 -16.26
CA PHE A 296 19.97 12.44 -17.62
C PHE A 296 20.09 13.71 -18.46
N ASN A 297 21.30 14.00 -18.90
CA ASN A 297 21.54 15.12 -19.80
C ASN A 297 21.14 14.76 -21.22
N TYR A 298 20.70 15.76 -21.98
CA TYR A 298 20.41 15.60 -23.41
C TYR A 298 20.62 16.90 -24.16
N ASN A 299 20.71 16.78 -25.47
CA ASN A 299 20.62 17.88 -26.40
C ASN A 299 19.59 17.58 -27.48
N ALA A 300 19.11 18.62 -28.12
CA ALA A 300 18.19 18.50 -29.25
C ALA A 300 18.63 19.43 -30.39
N ARG A 301 18.44 19.01 -31.63
CA ARG A 301 18.78 19.82 -32.78
C ARG A 301 17.87 19.57 -33.98
N ILE A 302 17.63 20.59 -34.73
CA ILE A 302 16.97 20.52 -36.03
C ILE A 302 17.98 20.00 -37.05
N TYR A 303 17.54 19.11 -37.94
CA TYR A 303 18.35 18.63 -39.03
C TYR A 303 18.51 19.71 -40.12
N THR A 304 19.76 19.94 -40.55
CA THR A 304 20.08 20.97 -41.59
C THR A 304 20.01 20.43 -42.99
N ASP A 305 19.88 19.12 -43.19
CA ASP A 305 19.78 18.42 -44.49
C ASP A 305 18.32 18.31 -45.01
N GLN A 306 17.47 19.27 -44.71
CA GLN A 306 16.10 19.41 -45.16
C GLN A 306 15.88 20.81 -45.72
N ALA A 307 14.86 20.97 -46.59
CA ALA A 307 14.48 22.28 -47.12
C ALA A 307 13.85 23.14 -45.98
N THR A 308 14.05 24.44 -46.00
CA THR A 308 13.41 25.38 -45.07
C THR A 308 11.89 25.35 -45.36
N PRO A 309 11.06 24.91 -44.39
CA PRO A 309 9.63 24.87 -44.56
C PRO A 309 9.01 26.29 -44.42
N PRO A 310 7.75 26.51 -44.81
CA PRO A 310 7.04 27.78 -44.62
C PRO A 310 7.10 28.25 -43.15
N GLY A 311 7.05 29.58 -42.96
CA GLY A 311 6.96 30.15 -41.61
C GLY A 311 5.73 29.65 -40.86
N GLY A 312 5.86 29.36 -39.56
CA GLY A 312 4.78 28.87 -38.73
C GLY A 312 5.28 28.36 -37.38
N THR A 313 4.32 28.02 -36.53
CA THR A 313 4.63 27.34 -35.24
C THR A 313 4.62 25.84 -35.46
N TYR A 314 5.76 25.20 -35.26
CA TYR A 314 5.96 23.77 -35.43
C TYR A 314 5.98 23.10 -34.06
N LEU A 315 5.12 22.08 -33.85
CA LEU A 315 4.94 21.37 -32.58
C LEU A 315 5.06 19.86 -32.76
N ASP A 316 5.54 19.18 -31.72
CA ASP A 316 5.51 17.72 -31.61
C ASP A 316 5.35 17.33 -30.12
N ASN A 317 4.79 16.17 -29.88
CA ASN A 317 4.70 15.58 -28.54
C ASN A 317 5.53 14.31 -28.47
N VAL A 318 6.52 14.31 -27.60
CA VAL A 318 7.36 13.15 -27.31
C VAL A 318 6.97 12.59 -25.95
N VAL A 319 6.59 11.32 -25.93
CA VAL A 319 6.32 10.59 -24.69
C VAL A 319 7.63 10.10 -24.09
N LEU A 320 7.84 10.41 -22.82
CA LEU A 320 8.89 9.82 -22.00
C LEU A 320 8.29 8.66 -21.22
N ASP A 321 8.89 7.48 -21.31
CA ASP A 321 8.50 6.29 -20.57
C ASP A 321 9.66 5.70 -19.78
N VAL A 322 9.33 5.05 -18.65
CA VAL A 322 10.27 4.32 -17.81
C VAL A 322 9.87 2.85 -17.79
N GLY A 323 10.81 1.96 -18.12
CA GLY A 323 10.65 0.52 -18.05
C GLY A 323 11.51 -0.08 -16.93
N PHE A 324 10.94 -1.03 -16.15
CA PHE A 324 11.61 -1.81 -15.11
C PHE A 324 11.97 -3.20 -15.61
#